data_ec4edd485ede95ea26047679e658e722
#
_entry.id   ec4edd485ede95ea26047679e658e722
#
_cell.length_a   1.000
_cell.length_b   1.000
_cell.length_c   1.000
_cell.angle_alpha   90.00
_cell.angle_beta   90.00
_cell.angle_gamma   90.00
#
_symmetry.space_group_name_H-M   'P 1'
#
loop_
_entity.id
_entity.type
_entity.pdbx_description
1 polymer ?
#
loop_
_entity_poly.entity_id
_entity_poly.type
_entity_poly.pdbx_seq_one_letter_code
_entity_poly.pdbx_strand_id
1 'polypeptide(L)'
;MTKTPSVVFLFDVDNVLIDNDGVRADLKEHLEQTYGFAARDRYWEILEELRDELGYVDYLGALERFRIEQIHRPDVLRMSSWLVDYPFADRLYPGALCAVKHVQQWGTAVILSDGDAVFQPRKVERSGLWRAFENRVLIYIHKERELDHVERLYPADHYVLIDDKLRILAAVKKVWGKRVTTVFPKQGSYALDPKVLADYPAADIELAKIGDLVTCDVSSLSTNRAPSWEELISNGGKNLTQCTR
;
A
#
# COMPACT_ATOMS: atom_id res chain seq x y z
N MET A 1 16.98 3.71 -33.52
CA MET A 1 16.08 2.89 -32.68
C MET A 1 15.60 3.80 -31.55
N THR A 2 14.35 4.23 -31.56
CA THR A 2 13.75 4.98 -30.47
C THR A 2 13.65 4.05 -29.27
N LYS A 3 14.36 4.36 -28.18
CA LYS A 3 14.32 3.60 -26.92
C LYS A 3 12.87 3.64 -26.41
N THR A 4 12.25 2.48 -26.17
CA THR A 4 10.95 2.44 -25.50
C THR A 4 11.09 3.16 -24.14
N PRO A 5 10.19 4.10 -23.79
CA PRO A 5 10.26 4.79 -22.51
C PRO A 5 10.26 3.79 -21.36
N SER A 6 11.15 3.97 -20.39
CA SER A 6 11.18 3.13 -19.20
C SER A 6 10.08 3.57 -18.24
N VAL A 7 9.26 2.61 -17.77
CA VAL A 7 8.18 2.85 -16.82
C VAL A 7 8.46 2.12 -15.52
N VAL A 8 8.24 2.79 -14.39
CA VAL A 8 8.29 2.21 -13.05
C VAL A 8 6.93 2.35 -12.37
N PHE A 9 6.39 1.22 -11.92
CA PHE A 9 5.13 1.13 -11.18
C PHE A 9 5.44 1.06 -9.69
N LEU A 10 4.98 2.04 -8.94
CA LEU A 10 5.18 2.17 -7.50
C LEU A 10 3.88 1.82 -6.79
N PHE A 11 3.90 0.78 -5.98
CA PHE A 11 2.72 0.29 -5.26
C PHE A 11 2.84 0.58 -3.78
N ASP A 12 1.83 1.20 -3.19
CA ASP A 12 1.63 1.11 -1.75
C ASP A 12 1.17 -0.31 -1.37
N VAL A 13 1.27 -0.65 -0.10
CA VAL A 13 0.93 -1.97 0.44
C VAL A 13 -0.42 -1.94 1.12
N ASP A 14 -0.58 -1.06 2.12
CA ASP A 14 -1.72 -1.03 3.01
C ASP A 14 -2.95 -0.47 2.30
N ASN A 15 -4.05 -1.22 2.32
CA ASN A 15 -5.29 -0.92 1.60
C ASN A 15 -5.15 -0.78 0.07
N VAL A 16 -3.97 -1.10 -0.48
CA VAL A 16 -3.76 -1.23 -1.94
C VAL A 16 -3.60 -2.69 -2.32
N LEU A 17 -2.62 -3.38 -1.74
CA LEU A 17 -2.36 -4.80 -2.00
C LEU A 17 -2.90 -5.70 -0.89
N ILE A 18 -2.86 -5.22 0.36
CA ILE A 18 -3.32 -5.91 1.58
C ILE A 18 -4.49 -5.15 2.19
N ASP A 19 -5.54 -5.85 2.57
CA ASP A 19 -6.64 -5.35 3.39
C ASP A 19 -6.14 -5.06 4.82
N ASN A 20 -5.52 -3.90 5.00
CA ASN A 20 -4.97 -3.48 6.27
C ASN A 20 -6.07 -3.12 7.29
N ASP A 21 -7.25 -2.70 6.83
CA ASP A 21 -8.40 -2.49 7.71
C ASP A 21 -8.88 -3.81 8.31
N GLY A 22 -8.86 -4.90 7.54
CA GLY A 22 -9.11 -6.24 8.05
C GLY A 22 -8.07 -6.70 9.05
N VAL A 23 -6.77 -6.44 8.81
CA VAL A 23 -5.70 -6.71 9.79
C VAL A 23 -5.95 -5.96 11.10
N ARG A 24 -6.33 -4.67 11.01
CA ARG A 24 -6.66 -3.84 12.19
C ARG A 24 -7.88 -4.37 12.95
N ALA A 25 -8.89 -4.85 12.25
CA ALA A 25 -10.08 -5.45 12.85
C ALA A 25 -9.72 -6.74 13.61
N ASP A 26 -8.94 -7.63 13.01
CA ASP A 26 -8.48 -8.87 13.64
C ASP A 26 -7.61 -8.58 14.87
N LEU A 27 -6.75 -7.55 14.80
CA LEU A 27 -5.95 -7.13 15.95
C LEU A 27 -6.83 -6.65 17.11
N LYS A 28 -7.87 -5.86 16.82
CA LYS A 28 -8.83 -5.42 17.84
C LYS A 28 -9.53 -6.60 18.48
N GLU A 29 -10.01 -7.53 17.67
CA GLU A 29 -10.66 -8.75 18.14
C GLU A 29 -9.74 -9.61 19.01
N HIS A 30 -8.48 -9.82 18.55
CA HIS A 30 -7.48 -10.57 19.30
C HIS A 30 -7.18 -9.94 20.67
N LEU A 31 -7.00 -8.62 20.71
CA LEU A 31 -6.79 -7.87 21.95
C LEU A 31 -7.97 -8.01 22.92
N GLU A 32 -9.18 -7.87 22.39
CA GLU A 32 -10.40 -7.99 23.19
C GLU A 32 -10.57 -9.40 23.77
N GLN A 33 -10.41 -10.42 22.95
CA GLN A 33 -10.55 -11.82 23.36
C GLN A 33 -9.46 -12.27 24.35
N THR A 34 -8.25 -11.77 24.18
CA THR A 34 -7.09 -12.22 24.96
C THR A 34 -6.88 -11.40 26.23
N TYR A 35 -7.09 -10.09 26.16
CA TYR A 35 -6.75 -9.15 27.23
C TYR A 35 -7.95 -8.37 27.78
N GLY A 36 -9.10 -8.43 27.10
CA GLY A 36 -10.33 -7.73 27.46
C GLY A 36 -10.46 -6.32 26.86
N PHE A 37 -11.66 -5.77 26.94
CA PHE A 37 -12.03 -4.48 26.34
C PHE A 37 -11.11 -3.32 26.76
N ALA A 38 -10.85 -3.20 28.07
CA ALA A 38 -10.02 -2.10 28.57
C ALA A 38 -8.59 -2.14 28.03
N ALA A 39 -8.01 -3.32 27.89
CA ALA A 39 -6.67 -3.50 27.32
C ALA A 39 -6.66 -3.18 25.82
N ARG A 40 -7.67 -3.63 25.07
CA ARG A 40 -7.87 -3.28 23.66
C ARG A 40 -7.93 -1.77 23.46
N ASP A 41 -8.78 -1.09 24.22
CA ASP A 41 -9.00 0.35 24.08
C ASP A 41 -7.73 1.11 24.44
N ARG A 42 -7.04 0.75 25.54
CA ARG A 42 -5.80 1.39 25.93
C ARG A 42 -4.66 1.20 24.92
N TYR A 43 -4.50 -0.01 24.37
CA TYR A 43 -3.53 -0.23 23.32
C TYR A 43 -3.80 0.64 22.09
N TRP A 44 -5.10 0.81 21.75
CA TRP A 44 -5.50 1.62 20.60
C TRP A 44 -5.26 3.11 20.81
N GLU A 45 -5.52 3.62 22.03
CA GLU A 45 -5.17 4.99 22.40
C GLU A 45 -3.67 5.23 22.26
N ILE A 46 -2.84 4.34 22.79
CA ILE A 46 -1.37 4.42 22.67
C ILE A 46 -0.94 4.41 21.18
N LEU A 47 -1.58 3.59 20.36
CA LEU A 47 -1.27 3.52 18.94
C LEU A 47 -1.56 4.84 18.20
N GLU A 48 -2.68 5.49 18.51
CA GLU A 48 -3.04 6.79 17.92
C GLU A 48 -2.16 7.93 18.50
N GLU A 49 -1.85 7.92 19.82
CA GLU A 49 -0.88 8.85 20.42
C GLU A 49 0.48 8.77 19.71
N LEU A 50 1.00 7.55 19.48
CA LEU A 50 2.26 7.33 18.74
C LEU A 50 2.17 7.80 17.31
N ARG A 51 1.05 7.54 16.64
CA ARG A 51 0.84 7.99 15.27
C ARG A 51 0.90 9.51 15.13
N ASP A 52 0.33 10.23 16.10
CA ASP A 52 0.37 11.70 16.13
C ASP A 52 1.79 12.21 16.40
N GLU A 53 2.56 11.52 17.24
CA GLU A 53 3.96 11.88 17.54
C GLU A 53 4.90 11.60 16.36
N LEU A 54 4.79 10.42 15.73
CA LEU A 54 5.74 9.91 14.76
C LEU A 54 5.35 10.23 13.30
N GLY A 55 4.06 10.49 13.06
CA GLY A 55 3.50 10.70 11.73
C GLY A 55 3.25 9.42 10.93
N TYR A 56 3.45 8.24 11.52
CA TYR A 56 3.13 6.93 10.96
C TYR A 56 2.64 5.97 12.04
N VAL A 57 2.06 4.84 11.63
CA VAL A 57 1.53 3.82 12.54
C VAL A 57 2.64 2.86 12.97
N ASP A 58 2.93 2.80 14.26
CA ASP A 58 3.93 1.90 14.86
C ASP A 58 3.27 0.92 15.84
N TYR A 59 2.88 -0.25 15.35
CA TYR A 59 2.23 -1.29 16.15
C TYR A 59 3.14 -1.88 17.24
N LEU A 60 4.42 -2.04 16.94
CA LEU A 60 5.37 -2.62 17.88
C LEU A 60 5.80 -1.60 18.93
N GLY A 61 5.97 -0.34 18.57
CA GLY A 61 6.18 0.74 19.51
C GLY A 61 5.00 0.94 20.45
N ALA A 62 3.76 0.82 19.95
CA ALA A 62 2.57 0.82 20.78
C ALA A 62 2.55 -0.37 21.74
N LEU A 63 2.96 -1.55 21.30
CA LEU A 63 3.07 -2.72 22.18
C LEU A 63 4.10 -2.50 23.29
N GLU A 64 5.25 -1.88 22.98
CA GLU A 64 6.27 -1.62 23.98
C GLU A 64 5.79 -0.60 25.04
N ARG A 65 5.07 0.45 24.63
CA ARG A 65 4.43 1.38 25.60
C ARG A 65 3.34 0.70 26.41
N PHE A 66 2.49 -0.08 25.77
CA PHE A 66 1.44 -0.85 26.44
C PHE A 66 2.00 -1.84 27.47
N ARG A 67 3.09 -2.52 27.13
CA ARG A 67 3.80 -3.43 28.05
C ARG A 67 4.27 -2.75 29.33
N ILE A 68 4.73 -1.50 29.25
CA ILE A 68 5.18 -0.75 30.43
C ILE A 68 4.02 -0.56 31.43
N GLU A 69 2.83 -0.28 30.92
CA GLU A 69 1.61 -0.16 31.74
C GLU A 69 1.12 -1.52 32.26
N GLN A 70 1.44 -2.62 31.58
CA GLN A 70 1.00 -3.99 31.86
C GLN A 70 2.16 -4.87 32.38
N ILE A 71 3.10 -4.32 33.12
CA ILE A 71 4.37 -4.95 33.50
C ILE A 71 4.22 -6.30 34.26
N HIS A 72 3.09 -6.50 34.92
CA HIS A 72 2.77 -7.74 35.64
C HIS A 72 2.01 -8.76 34.80
N ARG A 73 1.84 -8.52 33.49
CA ARG A 73 1.14 -9.41 32.56
C ARG A 73 2.11 -10.03 31.55
N PRO A 74 2.73 -11.18 31.86
CA PRO A 74 3.70 -11.82 30.97
C PRO A 74 3.11 -12.32 29.64
N ASP A 75 1.79 -12.51 29.58
CA ASP A 75 1.05 -12.90 28.38
C ASP A 75 1.10 -11.81 27.31
N VAL A 76 1.27 -10.52 27.66
CA VAL A 76 1.44 -9.41 26.70
C VAL A 76 2.64 -9.65 25.75
N LEU A 77 3.67 -10.35 26.17
CA LEU A 77 4.82 -10.67 25.33
C LEU A 77 4.46 -11.53 24.11
N ARG A 78 3.37 -12.31 24.18
CA ARG A 78 2.90 -13.11 23.04
C ARG A 78 2.28 -12.28 21.94
N MET A 79 1.90 -11.06 22.23
CA MET A 79 1.30 -10.16 21.26
C MET A 79 2.28 -9.79 20.15
N SER A 80 3.58 -9.68 20.45
CA SER A 80 4.61 -9.45 19.43
C SER A 80 4.64 -10.57 18.38
N SER A 81 4.57 -11.83 18.86
CA SER A 81 4.50 -12.98 17.95
C SER A 81 3.22 -12.96 17.10
N TRP A 82 2.08 -12.64 17.70
CA TRP A 82 0.83 -12.52 16.96
C TRP A 82 0.95 -11.47 15.84
N LEU A 83 1.51 -10.29 16.14
CA LEU A 83 1.72 -9.22 15.16
C LEU A 83 2.64 -9.66 14.02
N VAL A 84 3.85 -10.15 14.35
CA VAL A 84 4.87 -10.47 13.33
C VAL A 84 4.60 -11.76 12.57
N ASP A 85 3.79 -12.67 13.14
CA ASP A 85 3.44 -13.96 12.55
C ASP A 85 2.03 -14.01 11.95
N TYR A 86 1.32 -12.87 11.95
CA TYR A 86 -0.01 -12.77 11.35
C TYR A 86 -0.02 -13.29 9.90
N PRO A 87 -1.09 -13.99 9.47
CA PRO A 87 -1.19 -14.59 8.13
C PRO A 87 -1.54 -13.53 7.06
N PHE A 88 -0.64 -12.61 6.80
CA PHE A 88 -0.87 -11.50 5.85
C PHE A 88 -1.22 -11.94 4.44
N ALA A 89 -0.83 -13.17 4.03
CA ALA A 89 -1.22 -13.71 2.73
C ALA A 89 -2.74 -13.85 2.57
N ASP A 90 -3.46 -14.13 3.66
CA ASP A 90 -4.91 -14.27 3.66
C ASP A 90 -5.65 -12.92 3.56
N ARG A 91 -4.89 -11.83 3.68
CA ARG A 91 -5.38 -10.46 3.59
C ARG A 91 -5.01 -9.75 2.27
N LEU A 92 -4.42 -10.45 1.32
CA LEU A 92 -4.25 -9.91 -0.03
C LEU A 92 -5.60 -9.61 -0.67
N TYR A 93 -5.74 -8.42 -1.23
CA TYR A 93 -6.96 -8.12 -2.00
C TYR A 93 -7.08 -9.03 -3.22
N PRO A 94 -8.30 -9.42 -3.59
CA PRO A 94 -8.54 -10.22 -4.79
C PRO A 94 -7.94 -9.55 -6.04
N GLY A 95 -7.11 -10.30 -6.76
CA GLY A 95 -6.46 -9.80 -7.97
C GLY A 95 -5.17 -8.98 -7.75
N ALA A 96 -4.74 -8.73 -6.50
CA ALA A 96 -3.54 -7.93 -6.21
C ALA A 96 -2.29 -8.49 -6.89
N LEU A 97 -2.00 -9.79 -6.72
CA LEU A 97 -0.84 -10.42 -7.36
C LEU A 97 -0.97 -10.46 -8.89
N CYS A 98 -2.19 -10.59 -9.42
CA CYS A 98 -2.43 -10.54 -10.87
C CYS A 98 -2.15 -9.14 -11.41
N ALA A 99 -2.55 -8.09 -10.70
CA ALA A 99 -2.26 -6.70 -11.06
C ALA A 99 -0.73 -6.45 -11.12
N VAL A 100 0.01 -6.92 -10.11
CA VAL A 100 1.48 -6.83 -10.09
C VAL A 100 2.09 -7.54 -11.29
N LYS A 101 1.71 -8.80 -11.53
CA LYS A 101 2.21 -9.58 -12.66
C LYS A 101 1.84 -8.96 -14.01
N HIS A 102 0.68 -8.32 -14.12
CA HIS A 102 0.23 -7.64 -15.33
C HIS A 102 1.16 -6.45 -15.66
N VAL A 103 1.39 -5.55 -14.72
CA VAL A 103 2.22 -4.35 -14.97
C VAL A 103 3.69 -4.68 -15.19
N GLN A 104 4.19 -5.81 -14.65
CA GLN A 104 5.56 -6.28 -14.89
C GLN A 104 5.86 -6.62 -16.36
N GLN A 105 4.82 -6.80 -17.18
CA GLN A 105 4.99 -6.97 -18.64
C GLN A 105 5.33 -5.63 -19.34
N TRP A 106 5.09 -4.51 -18.67
CA TRP A 106 5.24 -3.16 -19.24
C TRP A 106 6.36 -2.34 -18.58
N GLY A 107 6.77 -2.72 -17.37
CA GLY A 107 7.80 -2.00 -16.66
C GLY A 107 8.20 -2.66 -15.36
N THR A 108 9.00 -1.96 -14.58
CA THR A 108 9.48 -2.45 -13.29
C THR A 108 8.45 -2.15 -12.21
N ALA A 109 7.96 -3.18 -11.49
CA ALA A 109 7.12 -3.01 -10.31
C ALA A 109 7.99 -2.93 -9.04
N VAL A 110 7.69 -1.95 -8.17
CA VAL A 110 8.41 -1.66 -6.93
C VAL A 110 7.37 -1.39 -5.83
N ILE A 111 7.56 -1.93 -4.65
CA ILE A 111 6.82 -1.50 -3.46
C ILE A 111 7.40 -0.16 -2.98
N LEU A 112 6.52 0.80 -2.75
CA LEU A 112 6.83 2.09 -2.14
C LEU A 112 5.82 2.35 -1.01
N SER A 113 6.20 2.03 0.22
CA SER A 113 5.30 2.05 1.37
C SER A 113 5.87 2.87 2.53
N ASP A 114 4.97 3.36 3.38
CA ASP A 114 5.34 3.92 4.69
C ASP A 114 5.24 2.82 5.74
N GLY A 115 6.11 2.87 6.74
CA GLY A 115 6.05 1.94 7.87
C GLY A 115 7.32 1.90 8.70
N ASP A 116 7.25 1.15 9.78
CA ASP A 116 8.40 0.90 10.66
C ASP A 116 9.38 -0.13 10.06
N ALA A 117 10.52 -0.28 10.74
CA ALA A 117 11.63 -1.13 10.26
C ALA A 117 11.43 -2.64 10.51
N VAL A 118 10.37 -3.06 11.20
CA VAL A 118 10.15 -4.46 11.58
C VAL A 118 8.82 -4.99 11.08
N PHE A 119 7.72 -4.33 11.42
CA PHE A 119 6.37 -4.82 11.12
C PHE A 119 6.04 -4.72 9.63
N GLN A 120 6.35 -3.58 8.98
CA GLN A 120 6.05 -3.41 7.57
C GLN A 120 6.86 -4.35 6.65
N PRO A 121 8.20 -4.51 6.82
CA PRO A 121 8.95 -5.53 6.08
C PRO A 121 8.41 -6.95 6.32
N ARG A 122 8.04 -7.28 7.57
CA ARG A 122 7.50 -8.59 7.91
C ARG A 122 6.15 -8.85 7.25
N LYS A 123 5.28 -7.83 7.18
CA LYS A 123 4.01 -7.87 6.45
C LYS A 123 4.24 -8.19 4.97
N VAL A 124 5.15 -7.45 4.33
CA VAL A 124 5.51 -7.65 2.92
C VAL A 124 6.08 -9.05 2.68
N GLU A 125 6.93 -9.56 3.58
CA GLU A 125 7.51 -10.89 3.46
C GLU A 125 6.45 -11.99 3.61
N ARG A 126 5.66 -11.95 4.69
CA ARG A 126 4.68 -13.00 5.00
C ARG A 126 3.47 -13.00 4.07
N SER A 127 3.18 -11.90 3.42
CA SER A 127 2.15 -11.85 2.36
C SER A 127 2.63 -12.43 1.02
N GLY A 128 3.94 -12.71 0.88
CA GLY A 128 4.53 -13.16 -0.39
C GLY A 128 4.82 -12.02 -1.38
N LEU A 129 4.51 -10.79 -1.02
CA LEU A 129 4.75 -9.61 -1.86
C LEU A 129 6.24 -9.38 -2.12
N TRP A 130 7.11 -9.66 -1.14
CA TRP A 130 8.55 -9.53 -1.32
C TRP A 130 9.05 -10.29 -2.54
N ARG A 131 8.58 -11.54 -2.69
CA ARG A 131 8.90 -12.38 -3.84
C ARG A 131 8.20 -11.91 -5.12
N ALA A 132 6.92 -11.49 -5.02
CA ALA A 132 6.16 -11.01 -6.18
C ALA A 132 6.77 -9.77 -6.83
N PHE A 133 7.41 -8.91 -6.03
CA PHE A 133 8.14 -7.73 -6.49
C PHE A 133 9.64 -7.99 -6.73
N GLU A 134 10.11 -9.25 -6.73
CA GLU A 134 11.51 -9.62 -7.01
C GLU A 134 12.51 -8.84 -6.12
N ASN A 135 12.19 -8.70 -4.84
CA ASN A 135 12.94 -7.96 -3.81
C ASN A 135 13.03 -6.43 -4.02
N ARG A 136 12.23 -5.86 -4.92
CA ARG A 136 12.16 -4.41 -5.10
C ARG A 136 11.17 -3.80 -4.11
N VAL A 137 11.65 -3.54 -2.91
CA VAL A 137 10.85 -3.04 -1.78
C VAL A 137 11.53 -1.84 -1.17
N LEU A 138 10.81 -0.72 -1.13
CA LEU A 138 11.19 0.53 -0.47
C LEU A 138 10.17 0.81 0.63
N ILE A 139 10.66 0.94 1.86
CA ILE A 139 9.85 1.29 3.03
C ILE A 139 10.48 2.53 3.67
N TYR A 140 9.69 3.59 3.84
CA TYR A 140 10.11 4.85 4.41
C TYR A 140 9.18 5.26 5.57
N ILE A 141 9.50 6.35 6.24
CA ILE A 141 8.60 6.98 7.22
C ILE A 141 7.62 7.91 6.50
N HIS A 142 8.13 8.65 5.49
CA HIS A 142 7.38 9.58 4.65
C HIS A 142 7.82 9.44 3.21
N LYS A 143 7.28 8.44 2.50
CA LYS A 143 7.68 8.07 1.13
C LYS A 143 7.58 9.23 0.12
N GLU A 144 6.63 10.14 0.31
CA GLU A 144 6.48 11.31 -0.54
C GLU A 144 7.63 12.33 -0.43
N ARG A 145 8.50 12.18 0.56
CA ARG A 145 9.69 13.01 0.75
C ARG A 145 10.97 12.37 0.20
N GLU A 146 10.90 11.10 -0.17
CA GLU A 146 12.05 10.29 -0.58
C GLU A 146 12.13 10.08 -2.11
N LEU A 147 11.44 10.92 -2.89
CA LEU A 147 11.32 10.76 -4.33
C LEU A 147 12.66 10.81 -5.06
N ASP A 148 13.59 11.63 -4.61
CA ASP A 148 14.95 11.70 -5.16
C ASP A 148 15.72 10.38 -4.95
N HIS A 149 15.46 9.68 -3.83
CA HIS A 149 16.04 8.36 -3.57
C HIS A 149 15.40 7.31 -4.45
N VAL A 150 14.07 7.36 -4.63
CA VAL A 150 13.36 6.48 -5.56
C VAL A 150 13.91 6.62 -6.98
N GLU A 151 14.09 7.86 -7.47
CA GLU A 151 14.64 8.13 -8.81
C GLU A 151 16.07 7.61 -8.98
N ARG A 152 16.90 7.70 -7.95
CA ARG A 152 18.27 7.17 -8.01
C ARG A 152 18.31 5.65 -8.09
N LEU A 153 17.41 4.95 -7.37
CA LEU A 153 17.36 3.49 -7.36
C LEU A 153 16.65 2.92 -8.59
N TYR A 154 15.60 3.60 -9.02
CA TYR A 154 14.74 3.16 -10.13
C TYR A 154 14.53 4.31 -11.12
N PRO A 155 15.57 4.71 -11.88
CA PRO A 155 15.45 5.77 -12.86
C PRO A 155 14.48 5.38 -13.97
N ALA A 156 13.51 6.27 -14.28
CA ALA A 156 12.51 6.03 -15.31
C ALA A 156 12.13 7.32 -16.05
N ASP A 157 11.67 7.14 -17.28
CA ASP A 157 11.10 8.24 -18.06
C ASP A 157 9.69 8.60 -17.55
N HIS A 158 8.97 7.60 -16.99
CA HIS A 158 7.64 7.79 -16.42
C HIS A 158 7.41 6.87 -15.22
N TYR A 159 6.68 7.39 -14.22
CA TYR A 159 6.26 6.66 -13.03
C TYR A 159 4.75 6.48 -13.02
N VAL A 160 4.28 5.37 -12.46
CA VAL A 160 2.87 5.14 -12.14
C VAL A 160 2.80 4.86 -10.66
N LEU A 161 2.15 5.73 -9.90
CA LEU A 161 2.00 5.59 -8.44
C LEU A 161 0.59 5.12 -8.11
N ILE A 162 0.49 3.98 -7.44
CA ILE A 162 -0.76 3.36 -6.99
C ILE A 162 -0.83 3.44 -5.46
N ASP A 163 -1.78 4.22 -4.93
CA ASP A 163 -1.90 4.51 -3.49
C ASP A 163 -3.37 4.77 -3.12
N ASP A 164 -3.79 4.35 -1.92
CA ASP A 164 -5.15 4.57 -1.37
C ASP A 164 -5.32 5.97 -0.73
N LYS A 165 -4.24 6.77 -0.67
CA LYS A 165 -4.24 8.08 -0.05
C LYS A 165 -4.06 9.19 -1.09
N LEU A 166 -5.15 9.91 -1.40
CA LEU A 166 -5.10 11.07 -2.29
C LEU A 166 -4.06 12.11 -1.86
N ARG A 167 -3.81 12.27 -0.56
CA ARG A 167 -2.76 13.14 -0.03
C ARG A 167 -1.37 12.79 -0.60
N ILE A 168 -1.03 11.52 -0.62
CA ILE A 168 0.25 11.03 -1.15
C ILE A 168 0.30 11.22 -2.67
N LEU A 169 -0.76 10.81 -3.36
CA LEU A 169 -0.86 10.98 -4.82
C LEU A 169 -0.70 12.44 -5.24
N ALA A 170 -1.38 13.36 -4.56
CA ALA A 170 -1.29 14.80 -4.80
C ALA A 170 0.11 15.35 -4.51
N ALA A 171 0.75 14.93 -3.41
CA ALA A 171 2.09 15.37 -3.05
C ALA A 171 3.12 14.94 -4.10
N VAL A 172 3.08 13.68 -4.54
CA VAL A 172 3.98 13.16 -5.57
C VAL A 172 3.70 13.80 -6.93
N LYS A 173 2.42 13.99 -7.28
CA LYS A 173 2.04 14.70 -8.52
C LYS A 173 2.57 16.13 -8.56
N LYS A 174 2.60 16.81 -7.43
CA LYS A 174 3.17 18.18 -7.32
C LYS A 174 4.67 18.20 -7.64
N VAL A 175 5.41 17.16 -7.28
CA VAL A 175 6.88 17.07 -7.51
C VAL A 175 7.19 16.59 -8.92
N TRP A 176 6.59 15.48 -9.35
CA TRP A 176 6.92 14.84 -10.63
C TRP A 176 6.09 15.36 -11.82
N GLY A 177 4.98 16.05 -11.57
CA GLY A 177 4.15 16.67 -12.60
C GLY A 177 3.68 15.66 -13.66
N LYS A 178 4.05 15.91 -14.92
CA LYS A 178 3.69 15.02 -16.04
C LYS A 178 4.48 13.70 -16.07
N ARG A 179 5.54 13.58 -15.27
CA ARG A 179 6.34 12.36 -15.19
C ARG A 179 5.68 11.27 -14.33
N VAL A 180 4.55 11.55 -13.69
CA VAL A 180 3.80 10.55 -12.92
C VAL A 180 2.34 10.50 -13.34
N THR A 181 1.83 9.28 -13.46
CA THR A 181 0.38 8.98 -13.48
C THR A 181 -0.01 8.45 -12.12
N THR A 182 -1.01 9.05 -11.50
CA THR A 182 -1.54 8.67 -10.21
C THR A 182 -2.74 7.75 -10.38
N VAL A 183 -2.74 6.62 -9.65
CA VAL A 183 -3.80 5.61 -9.68
C VAL A 183 -4.35 5.44 -8.28
N PHE A 184 -5.64 5.61 -8.11
CA PHE A 184 -6.35 5.57 -6.85
C PHE A 184 -7.32 4.38 -6.80
N PRO A 185 -6.98 3.26 -6.17
CA PRO A 185 -7.93 2.20 -5.90
C PRO A 185 -8.87 2.61 -4.77
N LYS A 186 -10.18 2.63 -5.04
CA LYS A 186 -11.24 2.98 -4.08
C LYS A 186 -11.55 1.83 -3.14
N GLN A 187 -10.56 1.43 -2.36
CA GLN A 187 -10.65 0.34 -1.38
C GLN A 187 -9.96 0.76 -0.07
N GLY A 188 -10.43 0.20 1.05
CA GLY A 188 -10.00 0.63 2.37
C GLY A 188 -10.68 1.90 2.87
N SER A 189 -10.59 2.16 4.17
CA SER A 189 -11.33 3.20 4.87
C SER A 189 -10.99 4.61 4.41
N TYR A 190 -9.72 4.90 4.10
CA TYR A 190 -9.29 6.22 3.62
C TYR A 190 -9.89 6.57 2.25
N ALA A 191 -9.90 5.59 1.35
CA ALA A 191 -10.41 5.78 0.01
C ALA A 191 -11.95 5.92 -0.07
N LEU A 192 -12.64 5.57 1.02
CA LEU A 192 -14.10 5.62 1.12
C LEU A 192 -14.60 6.78 2.01
N ASP A 193 -13.70 7.53 2.67
CA ASP A 193 -14.08 8.66 3.52
C ASP A 193 -14.36 9.92 2.68
N PRO A 194 -15.62 10.41 2.63
CA PRO A 194 -15.98 11.59 1.83
C PRO A 194 -15.22 12.86 2.24
N LYS A 195 -14.82 12.98 3.51
CA LYS A 195 -14.06 14.15 3.99
C LYS A 195 -12.66 14.14 3.40
N VAL A 196 -11.98 12.98 3.45
CA VAL A 196 -10.66 12.82 2.87
C VAL A 196 -10.68 13.05 1.36
N LEU A 197 -11.73 12.56 0.68
CA LEU A 197 -11.90 12.74 -0.76
C LEU A 197 -12.11 14.21 -1.17
N ALA A 198 -12.73 15.02 -0.31
CA ALA A 198 -12.99 16.44 -0.60
C ALA A 198 -11.74 17.33 -0.44
N ASP A 199 -10.75 16.90 0.34
CA ASP A 199 -9.60 17.72 0.71
C ASP A 199 -8.47 17.72 -0.33
N TYR A 200 -8.49 16.78 -1.28
CA TYR A 200 -7.41 16.60 -2.25
C TYR A 200 -7.93 16.48 -3.68
N PRO A 201 -7.13 16.88 -4.69
CA PRO A 201 -7.50 16.68 -6.08
C PRO A 201 -7.64 15.19 -6.42
N ALA A 202 -8.54 14.90 -7.36
CA ALA A 202 -8.71 13.56 -7.89
C ALA A 202 -7.39 13.02 -8.50
N ALA A 203 -7.18 11.72 -8.43
CA ALA A 203 -6.10 11.05 -9.14
C ALA A 203 -6.33 11.08 -10.66
N ASP A 204 -5.28 10.82 -11.44
CA ASP A 204 -5.41 10.73 -12.89
C ASP A 204 -6.31 9.54 -13.30
N ILE A 205 -6.27 8.46 -12.50
CA ILE A 205 -7.05 7.24 -12.73
C ILE A 205 -7.64 6.77 -11.39
N GLU A 206 -8.91 6.40 -11.40
CA GLU A 206 -9.60 5.78 -10.28
C GLU A 206 -9.99 4.35 -10.64
N LEU A 207 -9.73 3.40 -9.73
CA LEU A 207 -10.13 2.00 -9.85
C LEU A 207 -11.14 1.65 -8.75
N ALA A 208 -12.11 0.80 -9.03
CA ALA A 208 -12.98 0.29 -7.97
C ALA A 208 -12.21 -0.63 -7.02
N LYS A 209 -11.26 -1.40 -7.54
CA LYS A 209 -10.37 -2.30 -6.78
C LYS A 209 -9.05 -2.51 -7.54
N ILE A 210 -8.00 -2.89 -6.81
CA ILE A 210 -6.67 -3.11 -7.40
C ILE A 210 -6.67 -4.15 -8.53
N GLY A 211 -7.51 -5.18 -8.43
CA GLY A 211 -7.64 -6.21 -9.46
C GLY A 211 -8.07 -5.68 -10.83
N ASP A 212 -8.74 -4.53 -10.88
CA ASP A 212 -9.19 -3.92 -12.13
C ASP A 212 -8.02 -3.38 -12.98
N LEU A 213 -6.85 -3.20 -12.37
CA LEU A 213 -5.62 -2.79 -13.08
C LEU A 213 -5.24 -3.78 -14.19
N VAL A 214 -5.64 -5.04 -14.09
CA VAL A 214 -5.41 -6.08 -15.13
C VAL A 214 -6.13 -5.77 -16.43
N THR A 215 -7.25 -5.04 -16.38
CA THR A 215 -8.04 -4.65 -17.54
C THR A 215 -7.61 -3.33 -18.15
N CYS A 216 -6.72 -2.59 -17.48
CA CYS A 216 -6.21 -1.31 -17.97
C CYS A 216 -5.20 -1.52 -19.12
N ASP A 217 -5.32 -0.74 -20.18
CA ASP A 217 -4.28 -0.63 -21.20
C ASP A 217 -3.12 0.21 -20.66
N VAL A 218 -2.16 -0.49 -20.06
CA VAL A 218 -0.98 0.12 -19.45
C VAL A 218 -0.05 0.77 -20.49
N SER A 219 -0.15 0.40 -21.78
CA SER A 219 0.68 0.98 -22.86
C SER A 219 0.39 2.48 -23.04
N SER A 220 -0.84 2.91 -22.76
CA SER A 220 -1.23 4.31 -22.81
C SER A 220 -0.69 5.15 -21.65
N LEU A 221 -0.32 4.52 -20.52
CA LEU A 221 0.27 5.19 -19.35
C LEU A 221 1.71 5.65 -19.60
N SER A 222 2.40 5.07 -20.59
CA SER A 222 3.78 5.39 -20.95
C SER A 222 3.92 6.60 -21.87
N THR A 223 2.81 7.13 -22.37
CA THR A 223 2.79 8.31 -23.24
C THR A 223 2.42 9.53 -22.41
N ASN A 224 3.05 10.68 -22.64
CA ASN A 224 2.87 11.98 -21.97
C ASN A 224 1.43 12.54 -21.96
N ARG A 225 0.43 11.74 -22.29
CA ARG A 225 -0.99 12.06 -22.31
C ARG A 225 -1.68 11.12 -21.32
N ALA A 226 -2.17 11.65 -20.21
CA ALA A 226 -3.06 10.90 -19.33
C ALA A 226 -4.26 10.43 -20.16
N PRO A 227 -4.43 9.12 -20.38
CA PRO A 227 -5.57 8.62 -21.13
C PRO A 227 -6.83 8.79 -20.32
N SER A 228 -7.98 9.03 -20.99
CA SER A 228 -9.27 8.94 -20.32
C SER A 228 -9.54 7.47 -19.94
N TRP A 229 -10.31 7.25 -18.88
CA TRP A 229 -10.74 5.90 -18.47
C TRP A 229 -11.38 5.11 -19.62
N GLU A 230 -12.11 5.76 -20.50
CA GLU A 230 -12.76 5.16 -21.68
C GLU A 230 -11.72 4.64 -22.71
N GLU A 231 -10.59 5.33 -22.89
CA GLU A 231 -9.50 4.88 -23.74
C GLU A 231 -8.77 3.66 -23.16
N LEU A 232 -8.71 3.53 -21.81
CA LEU A 232 -8.06 2.42 -21.11
C LEU A 232 -8.84 1.10 -21.21
N ILE A 233 -10.18 1.17 -21.20
CA ILE A 233 -11.05 -0.03 -21.24
C ILE A 233 -11.18 -0.58 -22.66
N SER A 234 -11.15 0.27 -23.69
CA SER A 234 -11.43 -0.15 -25.08
C SER A 234 -10.41 -1.12 -25.67
N ASN A 235 -9.17 -1.16 -25.14
CA ASN A 235 -8.07 -1.97 -25.67
C ASN A 235 -7.73 -3.23 -24.83
N GLY A 236 -8.28 -3.40 -23.62
CA GLY A 236 -7.87 -4.44 -22.65
C GLY A 236 -8.49 -5.84 -22.82
N GLY A 237 -9.33 -6.07 -23.81
CA GLY A 237 -10.25 -7.22 -23.91
C GLY A 237 -9.65 -8.60 -24.27
N LYS A 238 -8.36 -8.86 -24.29
CA LYS A 238 -7.81 -10.10 -24.90
C LYS A 238 -7.04 -11.09 -24.00
N ASN A 239 -6.80 -10.86 -22.71
CA ASN A 239 -5.96 -11.81 -21.93
C ASN A 239 -6.47 -12.13 -20.51
N LEU A 240 -7.71 -12.61 -20.37
CA LEU A 240 -8.32 -12.93 -19.06
C LEU A 240 -8.17 -14.40 -18.58
N THR A 241 -7.36 -15.25 -19.18
CA THR A 241 -7.48 -16.71 -18.98
C THR A 241 -6.47 -17.36 -18.01
N GLN A 242 -5.61 -16.66 -17.28
CA GLN A 242 -4.58 -17.29 -16.44
C GLN A 242 -4.46 -16.82 -14.97
N CYS A 243 -5.46 -16.18 -14.40
CA CYS A 243 -5.43 -15.73 -13.00
C CYS A 243 -6.49 -16.36 -12.08
N THR A 244 -6.86 -17.60 -12.33
CA THR A 244 -7.67 -18.40 -11.40
C THR A 244 -6.78 -19.45 -10.72
N ARG A 245 -6.20 -19.07 -9.58
CA ARG A 245 -5.92 -19.88 -8.37
C ARG A 245 -4.95 -19.14 -7.47
#